data_5f8b337a5e40530be3cda1e74962076b
#
_entry.id   5f8b337a5e40530be3cda1e74962076b
#
_cell.length_a   1.000
_cell.length_b   1.000
_cell.length_c   1.000
_cell.angle_alpha   90.00
_cell.angle_beta   90.00
_cell.angle_gamma   90.00
#
_symmetry.space_group_name_H-M   'P 1'
#
loop_
_entity.id
_entity.type
_entity.pdbx_description
1 polymer ?
#
loop_
_entity_poly.entity_id
_entity_poly.type
_entity_poly.pdbx_seq_one_letter_code
_entity_poly.pdbx_strand_id
1 'polypeptide(L)'
;MSVGEVNINNEQDAINYSSAASKEFNMAISFVPPIVEIQTWSPEKMKRDLKKDYEILKKDGWWARFLSNHDKPRQVSLYGNDREFWSESAKMLACYLHTLPGTPFRFPGRRIGNDQCCLPIYR
;
A
#
# COMPACT_ATOMS: atom_id res chain seq x y z
N MET A 1 11.08 13.04 12.16
CA MET A 1 10.63 11.80 11.50
C MET A 1 10.67 12.05 10.01
N SER A 2 11.31 11.17 9.25
CA SER A 2 11.52 11.27 7.81
C SER A 2 10.87 10.08 7.08
N VAL A 3 10.37 10.32 5.88
CA VAL A 3 9.79 9.30 5.00
C VAL A 3 10.50 9.42 3.66
N GLY A 4 11.10 8.32 3.19
CA GLY A 4 11.74 8.28 1.88
C GLY A 4 10.80 7.75 0.81
N GLU A 5 10.63 8.51 -0.26
CA GLU A 5 10.05 8.00 -1.50
C GLU A 5 11.19 7.46 -2.36
N VAL A 6 11.42 6.16 -2.24
CA VAL A 6 12.52 5.48 -2.91
C VAL A 6 12.01 4.34 -3.78
N ASN A 7 12.60 4.17 -4.93
CA ASN A 7 12.27 3.05 -5.80
C ASN A 7 12.94 1.79 -5.25
N ILE A 8 12.16 0.98 -4.57
CA ILE A 8 12.63 -0.25 -3.92
C ILE A 8 12.45 -1.40 -4.90
N ASN A 9 13.56 -1.92 -5.38
CA ASN A 9 13.58 -3.02 -6.33
C ASN A 9 13.64 -4.41 -5.66
N ASN A 10 14.12 -4.45 -4.43
CA ASN A 10 14.28 -5.69 -3.67
C ASN A 10 14.17 -5.44 -2.16
N GLU A 11 14.11 -6.53 -1.41
CA GLU A 11 13.95 -6.50 0.05
C GLU A 11 15.14 -5.83 0.76
N GLN A 12 16.35 -5.97 0.22
CA GLN A 12 17.55 -5.38 0.81
C GLN A 12 17.55 -3.86 0.71
N ASP A 13 17.04 -3.30 -0.38
CA ASP A 13 16.93 -1.85 -0.53
C ASP A 13 16.05 -1.24 0.56
N ALA A 14 14.96 -1.89 0.91
CA ALA A 14 14.09 -1.44 2.00
C ALA A 14 14.83 -1.32 3.33
N ILE A 15 15.62 -2.33 3.65
CA ILE A 15 16.42 -2.38 4.87
C ILE A 15 17.50 -1.29 4.82
N ASN A 16 18.18 -1.15 3.68
CA ASN A 16 19.23 -0.16 3.50
C ASN A 16 18.72 1.27 3.74
N TYR A 17 17.49 1.58 3.32
CA TYR A 17 16.94 2.92 3.47
C TYR A 17 16.24 3.18 4.81
N SER A 18 15.66 2.18 5.46
CA SER A 18 14.79 2.40 6.63
C SER A 18 15.23 1.70 7.90
N SER A 19 16.36 1.00 7.91
CA SER A 19 16.88 0.38 9.14
C SER A 19 17.49 1.42 10.09
N ALA A 20 17.47 1.14 11.37
CA ALA A 20 18.10 1.98 12.38
C ALA A 20 19.63 2.10 12.16
N ALA A 21 20.23 1.12 11.51
CA ALA A 21 21.65 1.13 11.17
C ALA A 21 21.99 2.09 10.02
N SER A 22 21.10 2.23 9.03
CA SER A 22 21.32 3.11 7.87
C SER A 22 21.19 4.59 8.23
N LYS A 23 20.33 4.93 9.18
CA LYS A 23 20.04 6.30 9.61
C LYS A 23 19.60 7.27 8.50
N GLU A 24 19.16 6.75 7.34
CA GLU A 24 18.70 7.58 6.22
C GLU A 24 17.29 8.06 6.42
N PHE A 25 16.32 7.14 6.51
CA PHE A 25 14.91 7.45 6.73
C PHE A 25 14.34 6.66 7.91
N ASN A 26 13.34 7.22 8.55
CA ASN A 26 12.60 6.48 9.57
C ASN A 26 11.67 5.41 8.96
N MET A 27 11.24 5.63 7.71
CA MET A 27 10.45 4.68 6.94
C MET A 27 10.61 4.94 5.44
N ALA A 28 10.45 3.90 4.65
CA ALA A 28 10.46 3.96 3.19
C ALA A 28 9.07 3.67 2.62
N ILE A 29 8.68 4.40 1.58
CA ILE A 29 7.44 4.14 0.85
C ILE A 29 7.65 2.92 -0.04
N SER A 30 6.83 1.89 0.17
CA SER A 30 6.80 0.72 -0.72
C SER A 30 5.78 0.94 -1.82
N PHE A 31 6.24 0.99 -3.06
CA PHE A 31 5.39 1.00 -4.25
C PHE A 31 4.97 -0.40 -4.69
N VAL A 32 5.47 -1.42 -4.02
CA VAL A 32 4.99 -2.79 -4.21
C VAL A 32 3.83 -3.00 -3.24
N PRO A 33 2.58 -2.72 -3.64
CA PRO A 33 1.46 -3.09 -2.81
C PRO A 33 1.40 -4.62 -2.80
N PRO A 34 1.04 -5.23 -1.68
CA PRO A 34 0.76 -6.66 -1.64
C PRO A 34 -0.43 -7.05 -2.54
N ILE A 35 -1.14 -6.06 -3.08
CA ILE A 35 -2.19 -6.21 -4.10
C ILE A 35 -1.72 -5.48 -5.36
N VAL A 36 -0.96 -6.15 -6.20
CA VAL A 36 -0.28 -5.49 -7.34
C VAL A 36 -1.17 -5.37 -8.56
N GLU A 37 -2.09 -6.28 -8.80
CA GLU A 37 -2.96 -6.28 -9.97
C GLU A 37 -4.31 -6.90 -9.63
N ILE A 38 -5.38 -6.18 -9.96
CA ILE A 38 -6.78 -6.61 -9.75
C ILE A 38 -7.06 -7.98 -10.39
N GLN A 39 -6.44 -8.25 -11.53
CA GLN A 39 -6.70 -9.46 -12.30
C GLN A 39 -5.95 -10.70 -11.78
N THR A 40 -4.99 -10.52 -10.91
CA THR A 40 -4.10 -11.61 -10.45
C THR A 40 -3.98 -11.75 -8.95
N TRP A 41 -4.69 -10.94 -8.16
CA TRP A 41 -4.62 -11.11 -6.71
C TRP A 41 -5.41 -12.36 -6.27
N SER A 42 -4.84 -13.10 -5.35
CA SER A 42 -5.54 -14.15 -4.62
C SER A 42 -5.16 -14.05 -3.14
N PRO A 43 -5.98 -14.59 -2.23
CA PRO A 43 -5.63 -14.65 -0.82
C PRO A 43 -4.27 -15.33 -0.56
N GLU A 44 -3.95 -16.35 -1.35
CA GLU A 44 -2.67 -17.09 -1.24
C GLU A 44 -1.48 -16.23 -1.65
N LYS A 45 -1.61 -15.50 -2.77
CA LYS A 45 -0.56 -14.56 -3.24
C LYS A 45 -0.36 -13.47 -2.20
N MET A 46 -1.43 -12.86 -1.71
CA MET A 46 -1.39 -11.83 -0.70
C MET A 46 -0.72 -12.30 0.59
N LYS A 47 -1.06 -13.50 1.06
CA LYS A 47 -0.45 -14.10 2.25
C LYS A 47 1.03 -14.37 2.07
N ARG A 48 1.44 -14.80 0.88
CA ARG A 48 2.85 -15.03 0.54
C ARG A 48 3.65 -13.72 0.53
N ASP A 49 3.10 -12.67 -0.07
CA ASP A 49 3.76 -11.37 -0.16
C ASP A 49 3.85 -10.71 1.23
N LEU A 50 2.81 -10.82 2.05
CA LEU A 50 2.83 -10.38 3.44
C LEU A 50 3.89 -11.11 4.26
N LYS A 51 4.10 -12.39 4.02
CA LYS A 51 5.14 -13.15 4.72
C LYS A 51 6.54 -12.63 4.38
N LYS A 52 6.80 -12.30 3.12
CA LYS A 52 8.07 -11.67 2.70
C LYS A 52 8.27 -10.32 3.39
N ASP A 53 7.24 -9.48 3.38
CA ASP A 53 7.26 -8.19 4.06
C ASP A 53 7.59 -8.31 5.56
N TYR A 54 7.05 -9.34 6.20
CA TYR A 54 7.29 -9.60 7.61
C TYR A 54 8.76 -9.95 7.89
N GLU A 55 9.39 -10.70 6.99
CA GLU A 55 10.82 -11.03 7.12
C GLU A 55 11.72 -9.81 6.96
N ILE A 56 11.31 -8.81 6.16
CA ILE A 56 12.01 -7.53 6.05
C ILE A 56 11.91 -6.75 7.37
N LEU A 57 10.73 -6.66 7.94
CA LEU A 57 10.51 -5.93 9.19
C LEU A 57 11.28 -6.55 10.37
N LYS A 58 11.45 -7.86 10.39
CA LYS A 58 12.31 -8.52 11.38
C LYS A 58 13.78 -8.11 11.29
N LYS A 59 14.21 -7.61 10.14
CA LYS A 59 15.57 -7.10 9.89
C LYS A 59 15.69 -5.58 10.10
N ASP A 60 14.77 -5.01 10.88
CA ASP A 60 14.80 -3.59 11.29
C ASP A 60 14.43 -2.59 10.17
N GLY A 61 13.77 -3.03 9.10
CA GLY A 61 13.18 -2.14 8.10
C GLY A 61 11.79 -1.64 8.51
N TRP A 62 11.38 -0.43 8.08
CA TRP A 62 10.05 0.08 8.36
C TRP A 62 9.37 0.67 7.12
N TRP A 63 8.11 0.27 6.88
CA TRP A 63 7.36 0.63 5.71
C TRP A 63 6.34 1.73 5.97
N ALA A 64 6.27 2.70 5.06
CA ALA A 64 5.11 3.55 4.87
C ALA A 64 4.13 2.85 3.91
N ARG A 65 2.98 2.42 4.44
CA ARG A 65 1.99 1.62 3.70
C ARG A 65 0.89 2.48 3.13
N PHE A 66 0.54 2.26 1.87
CA PHE A 66 -0.60 2.92 1.23
C PHE A 66 -1.25 1.98 0.20
N LEU A 67 -2.50 2.25 -0.15
CA LEU A 67 -3.22 1.56 -1.23
C LEU A 67 -3.60 2.51 -2.37
N SER A 68 -3.55 3.82 -2.15
CA SER A 68 -3.76 4.83 -3.18
C SER A 68 -2.98 6.10 -2.85
N ASN A 69 -2.58 6.81 -3.88
CA ASN A 69 -1.93 8.11 -3.83
C ASN A 69 -2.46 8.98 -4.98
N HIS A 70 -1.81 10.12 -5.26
CA HIS A 70 -2.21 11.03 -6.32
C HIS A 70 -1.96 10.49 -7.74
N ASP A 71 -1.06 9.51 -7.89
CA ASP A 71 -0.69 8.89 -9.17
C ASP A 71 -1.48 7.62 -9.50
N LYS A 72 -2.25 7.13 -8.55
CA LYS A 72 -2.97 5.86 -8.68
C LYS A 72 -4.48 6.06 -8.60
N PRO A 73 -5.28 5.23 -9.30
CA PRO A 73 -6.72 5.22 -9.11
C PRO A 73 -7.12 5.02 -7.65
N ARG A 74 -8.34 5.41 -7.32
CA ARG A 74 -8.88 5.19 -5.97
C ARG A 74 -8.88 3.70 -5.63
N GLN A 75 -8.53 3.38 -4.40
CA GLN A 75 -8.35 1.99 -3.96
C GLN A 75 -9.60 1.13 -4.12
N VAL A 76 -10.80 1.69 -3.92
CA VAL A 76 -12.05 0.94 -4.07
C VAL A 76 -12.28 0.57 -5.52
N SER A 77 -12.02 1.49 -6.46
CA SER A 77 -12.13 1.22 -7.90
C SER A 77 -11.03 0.26 -8.38
N LEU A 78 -9.86 0.29 -7.73
CA LEU A 78 -8.72 -0.53 -8.12
C LEU A 78 -8.77 -1.96 -7.56
N TYR A 79 -9.19 -2.11 -6.31
CA TYR A 79 -9.08 -3.38 -5.56
C TYR A 79 -10.41 -3.92 -5.03
N GLY A 80 -11.51 -3.23 -5.27
CA GLY A 80 -12.82 -3.59 -4.77
C GLY A 80 -13.91 -3.48 -5.82
N ASN A 81 -15.14 -3.41 -5.36
CA ASN A 81 -16.31 -3.10 -6.16
C ASN A 81 -16.75 -1.68 -5.79
N ASP A 82 -16.65 -0.76 -6.73
CA ASP A 82 -16.98 0.66 -6.55
C ASP A 82 -18.45 1.01 -6.90
N ARG A 83 -19.28 -0.01 -7.05
CA ARG A 83 -20.70 0.12 -7.35
C ARG A 83 -21.57 -0.47 -6.22
N GLU A 84 -22.01 -1.69 -6.39
CA GLU A 84 -22.95 -2.37 -5.48
C GLU A 84 -22.36 -2.59 -4.08
N PHE A 85 -21.06 -2.96 -4.00
CA PHE A 85 -20.36 -3.28 -2.75
C PHE A 85 -19.26 -2.28 -2.39
N TRP A 86 -19.46 -1.01 -2.72
CA TRP A 86 -18.43 0.01 -2.49
C TRP A 86 -18.12 0.21 -1.00
N SER A 87 -19.15 0.16 -0.14
CA SER A 87 -19.02 0.36 1.30
C SER A 87 -18.26 -0.81 1.96
N GLU A 88 -18.61 -2.02 1.58
CA GLU A 88 -17.98 -3.26 2.04
C GLU A 88 -16.52 -3.31 1.57
N SER A 89 -16.29 -2.97 0.31
CA SER A 89 -14.95 -2.86 -0.27
C SER A 89 -14.11 -1.80 0.44
N ALA A 90 -14.66 -0.63 0.72
CA ALA A 90 -13.96 0.43 1.43
C ALA A 90 -13.57 0.00 2.86
N LYS A 91 -14.48 -0.65 3.58
CA LYS A 91 -14.23 -1.18 4.93
C LYS A 91 -13.18 -2.28 4.91
N MET A 92 -13.29 -3.23 3.98
CA MET A 92 -12.34 -4.32 3.82
C MET A 92 -10.93 -3.77 3.54
N LEU A 93 -10.77 -2.85 2.60
CA LEU A 93 -9.49 -2.24 2.25
C LEU A 93 -8.93 -1.37 3.38
N ALA A 94 -9.79 -0.70 4.15
CA ALA A 94 -9.37 0.04 5.33
C ALA A 94 -8.86 -0.92 6.40
N CYS A 95 -9.60 -1.97 6.71
CA CYS A 95 -9.17 -2.99 7.66
C CYS A 95 -7.84 -3.61 7.23
N TYR A 96 -7.74 -4.02 5.97
CA TYR A 96 -6.53 -4.57 5.40
C TYR A 96 -5.31 -3.66 5.63
N LEU A 97 -5.37 -2.37 5.20
CA LEU A 97 -4.24 -1.47 5.37
C LEU A 97 -3.85 -1.26 6.83
N HIS A 98 -4.82 -1.12 7.72
CA HIS A 98 -4.56 -0.83 9.14
C HIS A 98 -4.08 -2.06 9.93
N THR A 99 -4.23 -3.25 9.39
CA THR A 99 -3.70 -4.49 9.98
C THR A 99 -2.34 -4.89 9.42
N LEU A 100 -1.86 -4.20 8.35
CA LEU A 100 -0.53 -4.44 7.82
C LEU A 100 0.55 -3.91 8.78
N PRO A 101 1.68 -4.61 8.89
CA PRO A 101 2.83 -4.09 9.61
C PRO A 101 3.40 -2.87 8.87
N GLY A 102 3.77 -1.83 9.62
CA GLY A 102 4.25 -0.56 9.10
C GLY A 102 3.35 0.61 9.51
N THR A 103 3.61 1.79 8.94
CA THR A 103 2.80 2.99 9.18
C THR A 103 1.81 3.21 8.06
N PRO A 104 0.49 3.19 8.31
CA PRO A 104 -0.51 3.40 7.28
C PRO A 104 -0.61 4.88 6.87
N PHE A 105 -0.46 5.14 5.58
CA PHE A 105 -0.70 6.44 4.96
C PHE A 105 -2.05 6.45 4.27
N ARG A 106 -2.87 7.46 4.58
CA ARG A 106 -4.21 7.61 4.02
C ARG A 106 -4.27 8.76 3.04
N PHE A 107 -4.59 8.47 1.81
CA PHE A 107 -4.88 9.50 0.82
C PHE A 107 -6.26 10.13 1.06
N PRO A 108 -6.46 11.44 0.84
CA PRO A 108 -7.75 12.10 1.04
C PRO A 108 -8.92 11.41 0.34
N GLY A 109 -10.09 11.40 0.98
CA GLY A 109 -11.31 10.74 0.49
C GLY A 109 -11.41 9.25 0.78
N ARG A 110 -10.33 8.61 1.20
CA ARG A 110 -10.32 7.19 1.50
C ARG A 110 -11.24 6.79 2.66
N ARG A 111 -11.31 7.64 3.69
CA ARG A 111 -12.13 7.37 4.88
C ARG A 111 -13.62 7.22 4.60
N ILE A 112 -14.11 7.88 3.55
CA ILE A 112 -15.50 7.84 3.10
C ILE A 112 -15.69 6.94 1.87
N GLY A 113 -14.66 6.17 1.50
CA GLY A 113 -14.77 5.20 0.41
C GLY A 113 -14.89 5.80 -0.98
N ASN A 114 -14.40 7.03 -1.20
CA ASN A 114 -14.45 7.63 -2.53
C ASN A 114 -13.94 6.67 -3.60
N ASP A 115 -14.72 6.53 -4.65
CA ASP A 115 -14.37 5.85 -5.89
C ASP A 115 -13.58 6.77 -6.84
N GLN A 116 -13.18 6.23 -7.96
CA GLN A 116 -12.61 7.00 -9.06
C GLN A 116 -13.75 7.73 -9.76
N CYS A 117 -13.88 9.03 -9.55
CA CYS A 117 -14.76 9.85 -10.42
C CYS A 117 -14.33 9.67 -11.87
N CYS A 118 -15.28 9.27 -12.72
CA CYS A 118 -15.10 9.26 -14.16
C CYS A 118 -15.05 10.72 -14.67
N LEU A 119 -13.94 11.40 -14.43
CA LEU A 119 -13.65 12.59 -15.18
C LEU A 119 -13.36 12.14 -16.62
N PRO A 120 -14.02 12.74 -17.62
CA PRO A 120 -13.68 12.44 -19.01
C PRO A 120 -12.20 12.77 -19.19
N ILE A 121 -11.43 11.72 -19.51
CA ILE A 121 -10.04 11.91 -19.91
C ILE A 121 -10.11 12.69 -21.22
N TYR A 122 -9.81 13.97 -21.18
CA TYR A 122 -9.52 14.71 -22.39
C TYR A 122 -8.31 14.06 -23.05
N ARG A 123 -8.59 13.34 -24.14
CA ARG A 123 -7.58 12.86 -25.06
C ARG A 123 -7.07 14.03 -25.90
#